data_093da72aa44648c18a31a3c5661ffc31
#
_entry.id   093da72aa44648c18a31a3c5661ffc31
#
_cell.length_a   1.000
_cell.length_b   1.000
_cell.length_c   1.000
_cell.angle_alpha   90.00
_cell.angle_beta   90.00
_cell.angle_gamma   90.00
#
_symmetry.space_group_name_H-M   'P 1'
#
loop_
_entity.id
_entity.type
_entity.pdbx_description
1 polymer ?
#
loop_
_entity_poly.entity_id
_entity_poly.type
_entity_poly.pdbx_seq_one_letter_code
_entity_poly.pdbx_strand_id
1 'polypeptide(L)'
;MVSWIAACGVDDVDPEDVIPFEHDGRDYAIYRSPDDEYYATDGHCTHEKTLLCDGLVMGRVIECPKHNGRFDYVSGRALGAPVLEDVRTYPVKVADGTVFIELGLGWSGPTRGGGPG
;
A
#
# COMPACT_ATOMS: atom_id res chain seq x y z
N MET A 1 -2.69 20.69 -0.30
CA MET A 1 -2.31 20.48 1.09
C MET A 1 -2.17 18.99 1.37
N VAL A 2 -1.16 18.60 2.12
CA VAL A 2 -0.95 17.20 2.43
C VAL A 2 -1.45 16.90 3.84
N SER A 3 -1.91 15.67 4.03
CA SER A 3 -2.33 15.16 5.32
C SER A 3 -1.51 13.94 5.65
N TRP A 4 -0.67 14.06 6.65
CA TRP A 4 0.10 12.94 7.15
C TRP A 4 -0.66 12.27 8.28
N ILE A 5 -0.98 11.00 8.10
CA ILE A 5 -1.76 10.23 9.05
C ILE A 5 -0.84 9.20 9.69
N ALA A 6 -0.84 9.14 11.02
CA ALA A 6 -0.06 8.12 11.72
C ALA A 6 -0.72 6.77 11.48
N ALA A 7 0.01 5.85 10.86
CA ALA A 7 -0.52 4.55 10.50
C ALA A 7 -0.15 3.49 11.52
N CYS A 8 1.11 3.44 11.92
CA CYS A 8 1.56 2.38 12.82
C CYS A 8 2.93 2.76 13.38
N GLY A 9 3.40 1.98 14.36
CA GLY A 9 4.76 2.10 14.83
C GLY A 9 5.71 1.35 13.91
N VAL A 10 6.98 1.74 13.93
CA VAL A 10 7.97 1.08 13.08
C VAL A 10 8.10 -0.40 13.42
N ASP A 11 7.85 -0.76 14.68
CA ASP A 11 7.97 -2.15 15.11
C ASP A 11 6.71 -2.97 14.89
N ASP A 12 5.66 -2.34 14.37
CA ASP A 12 4.42 -3.06 14.10
C ASP A 12 4.50 -3.88 12.82
N VAL A 13 5.49 -3.61 11.98
CA VAL A 13 5.68 -4.35 10.72
C VAL A 13 7.04 -5.00 10.78
N ASP A 14 7.09 -6.31 10.65
CA ASP A 14 8.36 -7.04 10.60
C ASP A 14 9.04 -6.80 9.26
N PRO A 15 10.37 -6.96 9.19
CA PRO A 15 11.06 -6.86 7.91
C PRO A 15 10.47 -7.85 6.90
N GLU A 16 10.36 -7.40 5.66
CA GLU A 16 9.82 -8.21 4.57
C GLU A 16 8.42 -8.70 4.90
N ASP A 17 7.56 -7.78 5.35
CA ASP A 17 6.20 -8.13 5.74
C ASP A 17 5.25 -6.98 5.40
N VAL A 18 3.97 -7.21 5.64
CA VAL A 18 2.90 -6.25 5.34
C VAL A 18 1.84 -6.34 6.42
N ILE A 19 1.26 -5.18 6.77
CA ILE A 19 0.13 -5.14 7.71
C ILE A 19 -0.99 -4.30 7.11
N PRO A 20 -2.23 -4.53 7.57
CA PRO A 20 -3.35 -3.69 7.13
C PRO A 20 -3.38 -2.37 7.90
N PHE A 21 -3.98 -1.38 7.28
CA PHE A 21 -4.27 -0.10 7.94
C PHE A 21 -5.58 0.41 7.37
N GLU A 22 -6.52 0.74 8.25
CA GLU A 22 -7.80 1.27 7.82
C GLU A 22 -7.93 2.71 8.28
N HIS A 23 -8.44 3.58 7.39
CA HIS A 23 -8.65 4.97 7.72
C HIS A 23 -9.86 5.47 6.93
N ASP A 24 -10.84 6.03 7.65
CA ASP A 24 -12.07 6.58 7.05
C ASP A 24 -12.76 5.56 6.15
N GLY A 25 -12.79 4.31 6.59
CA GLY A 25 -13.50 3.26 5.86
C GLY A 25 -12.76 2.72 4.64
N ARG A 26 -11.51 3.14 4.42
CA ARG A 26 -10.71 2.64 3.31
C ARG A 26 -9.56 1.81 3.84
N ASP A 27 -9.20 0.80 3.08
CA ASP A 27 -8.14 -0.12 3.46
C ASP A 27 -6.85 0.20 2.73
N TYR A 28 -5.76 0.17 3.47
CA TYR A 28 -4.41 0.39 2.96
C TYR A 28 -3.52 -0.75 3.42
N ALA A 29 -2.39 -0.91 2.77
CA ALA A 29 -1.38 -1.88 3.17
C ALA A 29 -0.08 -1.15 3.44
N ILE A 30 0.55 -1.46 4.56
CA ILE A 30 1.82 -0.86 4.96
C ILE A 30 2.86 -1.96 4.89
N TYR A 31 3.95 -1.68 4.19
CA TYR A 31 5.01 -2.67 3.94
C TYR A 31 6.31 -2.24 4.59
N ARG A 32 7.08 -3.20 5.04
CA ARG A 32 8.46 -2.98 5.44
C ARG A 32 9.34 -3.85 4.56
N SER A 33 10.25 -3.21 3.83
CA SER A 33 11.12 -3.95 2.92
C SER A 33 12.21 -4.67 3.72
N PRO A 34 12.93 -5.61 3.09
CA PRO A 34 14.06 -6.24 3.76
C PRO A 34 15.14 -5.25 4.19
N ASP A 35 15.21 -4.07 3.52
CA ASP A 35 16.18 -3.02 3.86
C ASP A 35 15.64 -2.07 4.90
N ASP A 36 14.53 -2.39 5.58
CA ASP A 36 13.94 -1.56 6.62
C ASP A 36 13.40 -0.23 6.12
N GLU A 37 12.90 -0.19 4.88
CA GLU A 37 12.20 0.97 4.35
C GLU A 37 10.71 0.68 4.33
N TYR A 38 9.89 1.72 4.47
CA TYR A 38 8.45 1.57 4.63
C TYR A 38 7.72 2.14 3.43
N TYR A 39 6.66 1.44 2.99
CA TYR A 39 5.89 1.81 1.81
C TYR A 39 4.42 1.56 2.08
N ALA A 40 3.57 2.16 1.27
CA ALA A 40 2.13 2.01 1.42
C ALA A 40 1.45 1.96 0.07
N THR A 41 0.43 1.10 -0.03
CA THR A 41 -0.43 1.00 -1.21
C THR A 41 -1.87 0.95 -0.76
N ASP A 42 -2.79 1.01 -1.75
CA ASP A 42 -4.16 0.61 -1.49
C ASP A 42 -4.16 -0.82 -0.93
N GLY A 43 -5.17 -1.12 -0.12
CA GLY A 43 -5.21 -2.41 0.57
C GLY A 43 -5.72 -3.56 -0.27
N HIS A 44 -6.39 -3.28 -1.39
CA HIS A 44 -7.00 -4.33 -2.21
C HIS A 44 -6.23 -4.56 -3.49
N CYS A 45 -6.19 -5.83 -3.91
CA CYS A 45 -5.66 -6.20 -5.21
C CYS A 45 -6.53 -5.58 -6.30
N THR A 46 -5.90 -5.04 -7.35
CA THR A 46 -6.66 -4.41 -8.44
C THR A 46 -7.41 -5.43 -9.27
N HIS A 47 -6.99 -6.70 -9.22
CA HIS A 47 -7.66 -7.78 -9.95
C HIS A 47 -8.89 -8.26 -9.20
N GLU A 48 -8.81 -8.33 -7.87
CA GLU A 48 -9.89 -8.82 -7.03
C GLU A 48 -9.95 -8.02 -5.76
N LYS A 49 -11.08 -8.12 -5.04
CA LYS A 49 -11.24 -7.40 -3.78
C LYS A 49 -10.58 -8.13 -2.61
N THR A 50 -9.50 -8.79 -2.87
CA THR A 50 -8.75 -9.50 -1.85
C THR A 50 -7.77 -8.54 -1.21
N LEU A 51 -7.60 -8.65 0.11
CA LEU A 51 -6.69 -7.78 0.82
C LEU A 51 -5.25 -8.19 0.57
N LEU A 52 -4.42 -7.23 0.17
CA LEU A 52 -3.02 -7.50 -0.09
C LEU A 52 -2.27 -7.88 1.18
N CYS A 53 -2.73 -7.42 2.35
CA CYS A 53 -2.07 -7.79 3.60
C CYS A 53 -2.20 -9.26 3.92
N ASP A 54 -3.09 -9.99 3.25
CA ASP A 54 -3.19 -11.44 3.39
C ASP A 54 -2.24 -12.17 2.44
N GLY A 55 -1.49 -11.43 1.64
CA GLY A 55 -0.59 -12.01 0.67
C GLY A 55 0.80 -12.21 1.21
N LEU A 56 1.73 -12.42 0.29
CA LEU A 56 3.11 -12.76 0.64
C LEU A 56 4.07 -11.69 0.12
N VAL A 57 4.91 -11.17 1.00
CA VAL A 57 5.94 -10.22 0.63
C VAL A 57 7.22 -10.99 0.29
N MET A 58 7.78 -10.68 -0.88
CA MET A 58 9.04 -11.26 -1.32
C MET A 58 9.90 -10.11 -1.85
N GLY A 59 10.86 -9.68 -1.03
CA GLY A 59 11.66 -8.52 -1.39
C GLY A 59 10.79 -7.29 -1.49
N ARG A 60 10.70 -6.72 -2.69
CA ARG A 60 9.87 -5.55 -2.96
C ARG A 60 8.60 -5.90 -3.72
N VAL A 61 8.20 -7.17 -3.68
CA VAL A 61 7.03 -7.66 -4.38
C VAL A 61 6.00 -8.13 -3.37
N ILE A 62 4.73 -7.79 -3.61
CA ILE A 62 3.60 -8.34 -2.87
C ILE A 62 2.84 -9.27 -3.80
N GLU A 63 2.65 -10.50 -3.36
CA GLU A 63 1.88 -11.47 -4.12
C GLU A 63 0.49 -11.58 -3.53
N CYS A 64 -0.53 -11.30 -4.34
CA CYS A 64 -1.91 -11.42 -3.94
C CYS A 64 -2.22 -12.88 -3.61
N PRO A 65 -2.97 -13.15 -2.52
CA PRO A 65 -3.26 -14.54 -2.17
C PRO A 65 -4.16 -15.24 -3.17
N LYS A 66 -4.83 -14.49 -4.04
CA LYS A 66 -5.68 -15.07 -5.05
C LYS A 66 -5.02 -14.97 -6.41
N HIS A 67 -4.89 -16.10 -7.10
CA HIS A 67 -4.38 -16.18 -8.46
C HIS A 67 -2.93 -15.74 -8.61
N ASN A 68 -2.23 -15.51 -7.48
CA ASN A 68 -0.80 -15.18 -7.45
C ASN A 68 -0.44 -13.94 -8.26
N GLY A 69 -1.35 -12.95 -8.30
CA GLY A 69 -1.03 -11.66 -8.91
C GLY A 69 0.04 -10.96 -8.12
N ARG A 70 0.93 -10.26 -8.80
CA ARG A 70 2.08 -9.62 -8.17
C ARG A 70 2.19 -8.15 -8.51
N PHE A 71 2.61 -7.38 -7.53
CA PHE A 71 2.88 -5.95 -7.68
C PHE A 71 4.23 -5.62 -7.06
N ASP A 72 4.91 -4.67 -7.67
CA ASP A 72 6.03 -4.00 -7.02
C ASP A 72 5.41 -2.99 -6.06
N TYR A 73 5.54 -3.20 -4.75
CA TYR A 73 4.85 -2.31 -3.82
C TYR A 73 5.53 -0.96 -3.67
N VAL A 74 6.73 -0.79 -4.17
CA VAL A 74 7.41 0.50 -4.15
C VAL A 74 6.83 1.42 -5.22
N SER A 75 6.67 0.91 -6.43
CA SER A 75 6.15 1.70 -7.55
C SER A 75 4.65 1.50 -7.75
N GLY A 76 4.08 0.44 -7.23
CA GLY A 76 2.70 0.06 -7.47
C GLY A 76 2.49 -0.69 -8.77
N ARG A 77 3.54 -1.04 -9.45
CA ARG A 77 3.46 -1.57 -10.81
C ARG A 77 2.97 -3.01 -10.81
N ALA A 78 1.98 -3.30 -11.66
CA ALA A 78 1.53 -4.68 -11.87
C ALA A 78 2.61 -5.43 -12.64
N LEU A 79 2.92 -6.64 -12.17
CA LEU A 79 4.05 -7.39 -12.71
C LEU A 79 3.64 -8.53 -13.64
N GLY A 80 2.40 -8.50 -14.11
CA GLY A 80 1.96 -9.48 -15.09
C GLY A 80 0.61 -10.07 -14.74
N ALA A 81 0.05 -10.83 -15.68
CA ALA A 81 -1.25 -11.44 -15.51
C ALA A 81 -1.25 -12.29 -14.24
N PRO A 82 -2.39 -12.38 -13.52
CA PRO A 82 -3.69 -11.82 -13.90
C PRO A 82 -3.87 -10.36 -13.55
N VAL A 83 -2.90 -9.69 -12.88
CA VAL A 83 -3.06 -8.28 -12.56
C VAL A 83 -2.54 -7.46 -13.72
N LEU A 84 -3.42 -6.60 -14.25
CA LEU A 84 -3.11 -5.76 -15.40
C LEU A 84 -3.12 -4.28 -15.04
N GLU A 85 -3.64 -3.93 -13.86
CA GLU A 85 -3.71 -2.54 -13.41
C GLU A 85 -2.79 -2.35 -12.23
N ASP A 86 -2.06 -1.25 -12.23
CA ASP A 86 -1.17 -0.91 -11.13
C ASP A 86 -1.97 -0.63 -9.88
N VAL A 87 -1.38 -0.91 -8.73
CA VAL A 87 -1.98 -0.56 -7.45
C VAL A 87 -1.48 0.83 -7.05
N ARG A 88 -2.36 1.60 -6.42
CA ARG A 88 -2.02 2.95 -6.02
C ARG A 88 -1.06 2.95 -4.84
N THR A 89 -0.04 3.79 -4.91
CA THR A 89 0.90 3.96 -3.81
C THR A 89 0.70 5.30 -3.14
N TYR A 90 1.21 5.42 -1.92
CA TYR A 90 1.11 6.63 -1.11
C TYR A 90 2.46 6.95 -0.51
N PRO A 91 2.82 8.23 -0.42
CA PRO A 91 4.07 8.60 0.23
C PRO A 91 4.06 8.18 1.71
N VAL A 92 5.23 7.80 2.19
CA VAL A 92 5.41 7.35 3.57
C VAL A 92 6.60 8.10 4.15
N LYS A 93 6.51 8.48 5.42
CA LYS A 93 7.67 8.97 6.14
C LYS A 93 7.68 8.36 7.53
N VAL A 94 8.85 8.28 8.10
CA VAL A 94 9.03 7.76 9.46
C VAL A 94 9.59 8.88 10.32
N ALA A 95 8.97 9.10 11.46
CA ALA A 95 9.43 10.10 12.41
C ALA A 95 9.12 9.64 13.82
N ASP A 96 10.09 9.70 14.70
CA ASP A 96 9.92 9.37 16.12
C ASP A 96 9.30 7.98 16.32
N GLY A 97 9.75 7.01 15.55
CA GLY A 97 9.28 5.64 15.70
C GLY A 97 7.90 5.38 15.13
N THR A 98 7.33 6.34 14.40
CA THR A 98 5.98 6.22 13.84
C THR A 98 6.05 6.29 12.31
N VAL A 99 5.27 5.43 11.67
CA VAL A 99 5.13 5.42 10.22
C VAL A 99 3.92 6.25 9.86
N PHE A 100 4.13 7.29 9.03
CA PHE A 100 3.06 8.15 8.56
C PHE A 100 2.84 7.92 7.08
N ILE A 101 1.58 7.97 6.68
CA ILE A 101 1.17 7.83 5.29
C ILE A 101 0.49 9.12 4.87
N GLU A 102 0.79 9.59 3.67
CA GLU A 102 0.18 10.82 3.17
C GLU A 102 -0.99 10.45 2.28
N LEU A 103 -2.19 10.82 2.73
CA LEU A 103 -3.41 10.51 2.00
C LEU A 103 -3.90 11.66 1.12
N GLY A 104 -3.30 12.83 1.29
CA GLY A 104 -3.67 13.97 0.48
C GLY A 104 -5.03 14.49 0.85
N LEU A 105 -5.12 15.80 1.04
CA LEU A 105 -6.40 16.40 1.33
C LEU A 105 -7.17 16.54 0.03
N GLY A 106 -8.39 16.10 0.03
CA GLY A 106 -9.23 16.23 -1.13
C GLY A 106 -8.93 15.26 -2.23
N TRP A 107 -8.12 14.28 -1.97
CA TRP A 107 -7.89 13.24 -2.95
C TRP A 107 -9.15 12.42 -3.10
N SER A 108 -9.70 12.45 -4.26
CA SER A 108 -10.93 11.74 -4.48
C SER A 108 -10.76 10.90 -5.70
N GLY A 109 -9.95 10.07 -5.58
CA GLY A 109 -9.80 9.21 -6.65
C GLY A 109 -9.32 9.90 -7.88
N PRO A 110 -9.13 9.49 -8.71
CA PRO A 110 -8.48 10.01 -9.90
C PRO A 110 -9.40 10.43 -10.94
N THR A 111 -9.74 10.53 -9.90
CA THR A 111 -9.92 10.63 -10.10
C THR A 111 -10.14 10.52 -10.45
N ARG A 112 -10.88 10.27 -10.45
CA ARG A 112 -10.80 10.05 -10.38
C ARG A 112 -10.88 10.32 -10.81
N GLY A 113 -11.37 10.69 -11.09
CA GLY A 113 -11.09 11.13 -11.33
C GLY A 113 -11.09 11.75 -11.33
N GLY A 114 -11.66 11.89 -11.36
CA GLY A 114 -11.48 12.53 -11.23
C GLY A 114 -11.43 13.17 -10.98
N GLY A 115 -11.78 13.31 -10.93
CA GLY A 115 -11.59 13.77 -10.56
C GLY A 115 -11.42 14.29 -10.26
N PRO A 116 -11.61 14.53 -10.31
CA PRO A 116 -11.28 14.79 -9.99
C PRO A 116 -10.79 14.66 -9.67
N GLY A 117 -10.84 14.49 -9.50
CA GLY A 117 -10.33 14.22 -9.12
C GLY A 117 -10.10 14.22 -8.94
#